data_501133e295b123df7e196682d2a0774d
#
_entry.id   501133e295b123df7e196682d2a0774d
#
_cell.length_a   1.000
_cell.length_b   1.000
_cell.length_c   1.000
_cell.angle_alpha   90.00
_cell.angle_beta   90.00
_cell.angle_gamma   90.00
#
_symmetry.space_group_name_H-M   'P 1'
#
loop_
_entity.id
_entity.type
_entity.pdbx_description
1 polymer ?
#
loop_
_entity_poly.entity_id
_entity_poly.type
_entity_poly.pdbx_seq_one_letter_code
_entity_poly.pdbx_strand_id
1 'polypeptide(L)'
;MSLFMLAAYGFACAAVYHLCPAKIRWVVLLLASYGFYASRSLAGLPFILATTGTTWLAALAIARIGESGKARLKAAEKERKKAIRAAARRRQRAVMLAALLLNFGLLAVLKYTDDVRGWFGASPLGLLLPLGISFYTFQSMGYLLDVYNGKYAPQRNLARFALFVSFFPQLIQGPIGRYDQLEKQLEGGGQVDVPRAFLLMLWGLAKKMVIADRALPMVSAVFDAPGGTWGGAMAVVGVLAYSVQQYCDFSGGIDLVAGIAELFGIRLAENFRRPYFAVSLGDFWRRWHISLGAWMRDYVFYPFALSRPVSRLSKAAKGRFGAAFARALPAALGNILVFALVGVWHGATSNYILWGLYNGVILAVTALLEPRYKRLNERCARLTASRGFHVFRVLRTFVIVNIGWFFDRCATAGDAVRMMGGVFARPEWAQVRLDNLGISPLDARILAVGVLLLAAVSLLGENGKDVRGWLAARALPIRWAVMLGGTIAVLLLGVWGSGFSEASFIYFNF
;
A
#
# COMPACT_ATOMS: atom_id res chain seq x y z
N MET A 1 -5.95 16.86 -11.49
CA MET A 1 -7.12 16.19 -12.14
C MET A 1 -8.06 15.82 -11.03
N SER A 2 -9.30 16.31 -11.06
CA SER A 2 -10.28 15.95 -10.05
C SER A 2 -10.58 14.44 -10.11
N LEU A 3 -11.07 13.88 -9.00
CA LEU A 3 -11.48 12.47 -8.95
C LEU A 3 -12.60 12.15 -9.95
N PHE A 4 -13.45 13.14 -10.20
CA PHE A 4 -14.49 13.03 -11.22
C PHE A 4 -13.91 12.94 -12.64
N MET A 5 -12.86 13.70 -12.95
CA MET A 5 -12.17 13.58 -14.24
C MET A 5 -11.51 12.20 -14.39
N LEU A 6 -10.96 11.63 -13.32
CA LEU A 6 -10.41 10.28 -13.35
C LEU A 6 -11.50 9.23 -13.63
N ALA A 7 -12.64 9.34 -12.95
CA ALA A 7 -13.77 8.47 -13.18
C ALA A 7 -14.30 8.61 -14.61
N ALA A 8 -14.48 9.85 -15.10
CA ALA A 8 -14.92 10.15 -16.47
C ALA A 8 -13.96 9.59 -17.52
N TYR A 9 -12.63 9.74 -17.29
CA TYR A 9 -11.61 9.13 -18.15
C TYR A 9 -11.73 7.60 -18.17
N GLY A 10 -11.94 6.97 -17.02
CA GLY A 10 -12.18 5.54 -16.91
C GLY A 10 -13.39 5.08 -17.72
N PHE A 11 -14.53 5.78 -17.61
CA PHE A 11 -15.73 5.47 -18.39
C PHE A 11 -15.53 5.67 -19.90
N ALA A 12 -14.90 6.78 -20.33
CA ALA A 12 -14.60 7.03 -21.72
C ALA A 12 -13.69 5.95 -22.33
N CYS A 13 -12.63 5.59 -21.61
CA CYS A 13 -11.75 4.50 -22.01
C CYS A 13 -12.47 3.15 -22.05
N ALA A 14 -13.36 2.87 -21.08
CA ALA A 14 -14.14 1.63 -21.06
C ALA A 14 -15.10 1.56 -22.25
N ALA A 15 -15.76 2.67 -22.63
CA ALA A 15 -16.60 2.73 -23.82
C ALA A 15 -15.81 2.36 -25.08
N VAL A 16 -14.64 2.99 -25.32
CA VAL A 16 -13.76 2.66 -26.45
C VAL A 16 -13.31 1.20 -26.40
N TYR A 17 -12.89 0.73 -25.22
CA TYR A 17 -12.45 -0.66 -25.02
C TYR A 17 -13.52 -1.69 -25.42
N HIS A 18 -14.77 -1.48 -25.03
CA HIS A 18 -15.86 -2.41 -25.33
C HIS A 18 -16.33 -2.33 -26.78
N LEU A 19 -16.19 -1.18 -27.43
CA LEU A 19 -16.46 -1.03 -28.87
C LEU A 19 -15.40 -1.73 -29.74
N CYS A 20 -14.20 -1.95 -29.21
CA CYS A 20 -13.11 -2.59 -29.94
C CYS A 20 -13.21 -4.13 -29.90
N PRO A 21 -12.80 -4.83 -30.99
CA PRO A 21 -12.66 -6.28 -31.01
C PRO A 21 -11.71 -6.78 -29.89
N ALA A 22 -12.02 -7.93 -29.30
CA ALA A 22 -11.27 -8.48 -28.15
C ALA A 22 -9.75 -8.57 -28.39
N LYS A 23 -9.33 -8.89 -29.62
CA LYS A 23 -7.92 -9.04 -30.01
C LYS A 23 -7.08 -7.76 -29.82
N ILE A 24 -7.69 -6.57 -29.90
CA ILE A 24 -6.98 -5.28 -29.81
C ILE A 24 -7.29 -4.51 -28.52
N ARG A 25 -8.13 -5.02 -27.64
CA ARG A 25 -8.51 -4.36 -26.38
C ARG A 25 -7.31 -4.02 -25.50
N TRP A 26 -6.32 -4.89 -25.44
CA TRP A 26 -5.08 -4.62 -24.70
C TRP A 26 -4.31 -3.43 -25.27
N VAL A 27 -4.40 -3.16 -26.59
CA VAL A 27 -3.78 -1.98 -27.24
C VAL A 27 -4.51 -0.71 -26.79
N VAL A 28 -5.84 -0.75 -26.69
CA VAL A 28 -6.63 0.37 -26.16
C VAL A 28 -6.20 0.70 -24.73
N LEU A 29 -6.03 -0.32 -23.87
CA LEU A 29 -5.54 -0.13 -22.50
C LEU A 29 -4.12 0.45 -22.47
N LEU A 30 -3.23 0.00 -23.35
CA LEU A 30 -1.87 0.51 -23.44
C LEU A 30 -1.86 2.00 -23.82
N LEU A 31 -2.57 2.36 -24.87
CA LEU A 31 -2.68 3.74 -25.34
C LEU A 31 -3.34 4.64 -24.30
N ALA A 32 -4.42 4.18 -23.66
CA ALA A 32 -5.06 4.89 -22.57
C ALA A 32 -4.09 5.09 -21.39
N SER A 33 -3.30 4.06 -21.03
CA SER A 33 -2.36 4.16 -19.92
C SER A 33 -1.24 5.17 -20.17
N TYR A 34 -0.62 5.13 -21.35
CA TYR A 34 0.42 6.10 -21.71
C TYR A 34 -0.15 7.49 -21.98
N GLY A 35 -1.36 7.60 -22.60
CA GLY A 35 -2.07 8.87 -22.77
C GLY A 35 -2.39 9.53 -21.42
N PHE A 36 -2.89 8.75 -20.47
CA PHE A 36 -3.09 9.21 -19.10
C PHE A 36 -1.77 9.69 -18.46
N TYR A 37 -0.72 8.88 -18.52
CA TYR A 37 0.57 9.22 -17.94
C TYR A 37 1.15 10.50 -18.54
N ALA A 38 1.15 10.61 -19.87
CA ALA A 38 1.63 11.79 -20.59
C ALA A 38 0.86 13.06 -20.22
N SER A 39 -0.46 12.95 -20.07
CA SER A 39 -1.31 14.09 -19.67
C SER A 39 -1.02 14.59 -18.25
N ARG A 40 -0.42 13.74 -17.39
CA ARG A 40 -0.12 14.06 -15.98
C ARG A 40 1.34 14.39 -15.71
N SER A 41 2.23 13.73 -16.39
CA SER A 41 3.69 13.84 -16.18
C SER A 41 4.44 13.54 -17.45
N LEU A 42 4.40 14.48 -18.40
CA LEU A 42 5.15 14.33 -19.66
C LEU A 42 6.65 14.17 -19.40
N ALA A 43 7.20 14.97 -18.49
CA ALA A 43 8.60 14.87 -18.08
C ALA A 43 8.92 13.57 -17.31
N GLY A 44 7.91 12.87 -16.81
CA GLY A 44 8.05 11.57 -16.16
C GLY A 44 8.11 10.38 -17.14
N LEU A 45 7.67 10.56 -18.40
CA LEU A 45 7.66 9.48 -19.41
C LEU A 45 9.00 8.76 -19.61
N PRO A 46 10.15 9.46 -19.72
CA PRO A 46 11.44 8.78 -19.86
C PRO A 46 11.73 7.78 -18.74
N PHE A 47 11.31 8.06 -17.51
CA PHE A 47 11.58 7.21 -16.35
C PHE A 47 10.78 5.91 -16.38
N ILE A 48 9.47 5.96 -16.68
CA ILE A 48 8.66 4.75 -16.80
C ILE A 48 9.09 3.91 -18.01
N LEU A 49 9.47 4.55 -19.13
CA LEU A 49 10.00 3.86 -20.30
C LEU A 49 11.35 3.20 -20.01
N ALA A 50 12.25 3.89 -19.29
CA ALA A 50 13.55 3.35 -18.87
C ALA A 50 13.37 2.15 -17.93
N THR A 51 12.50 2.26 -16.92
CA THR A 51 12.19 1.14 -16.01
C THR A 51 11.59 -0.05 -16.76
N THR A 52 10.66 0.21 -17.68
CA THR A 52 10.04 -0.84 -18.51
C THR A 52 11.11 -1.53 -19.39
N GLY A 53 11.90 -0.76 -20.13
CA GLY A 53 12.90 -1.29 -21.05
C GLY A 53 14.02 -2.05 -20.34
N THR A 54 14.59 -1.49 -19.28
CA THR A 54 15.67 -2.12 -18.51
C THR A 54 15.21 -3.41 -17.83
N THR A 55 14.00 -3.44 -17.27
CA THR A 55 13.44 -4.64 -16.65
C THR A 55 13.16 -5.73 -17.67
N TRP A 56 12.55 -5.37 -18.81
CA TRP A 56 12.26 -6.31 -19.88
C TRP A 56 13.52 -6.93 -20.48
N LEU A 57 14.53 -6.12 -20.79
CA LEU A 57 15.82 -6.58 -21.29
C LEU A 57 16.53 -7.50 -20.28
N ALA A 58 16.53 -7.13 -19.01
CA ALA A 58 17.12 -7.96 -17.94
C ALA A 58 16.41 -9.31 -17.80
N ALA A 59 15.08 -9.33 -17.87
CA ALA A 59 14.30 -10.56 -17.82
C ALA A 59 14.61 -11.49 -19.00
N LEU A 60 14.70 -10.95 -20.22
CA LEU A 60 15.10 -11.72 -21.41
C LEU A 60 16.54 -12.24 -21.30
N ALA A 61 17.48 -11.41 -20.80
CA ALA A 61 18.86 -11.83 -20.60
C ALA A 61 18.97 -12.97 -19.57
N ILE A 62 18.22 -12.90 -18.46
CA ILE A 62 18.17 -13.96 -17.46
C ILE A 62 17.67 -15.30 -18.08
N ALA A 63 16.62 -15.23 -18.90
CA ALA A 63 16.10 -16.41 -19.59
C ALA A 63 17.11 -17.00 -20.59
N ARG A 64 17.71 -16.16 -21.45
CA ARG A 64 18.74 -16.58 -22.42
C ARG A 64 19.95 -17.24 -21.75
N ILE A 65 20.42 -16.69 -20.63
CA ILE A 65 21.51 -17.29 -19.84
C ILE A 65 21.07 -18.67 -19.31
N GLY A 66 19.83 -18.79 -18.84
CA GLY A 66 19.27 -20.05 -18.36
C GLY A 66 19.16 -21.11 -19.46
N GLU A 67 18.65 -20.73 -20.65
CA GLU A 67 18.53 -21.62 -21.81
C GLU A 67 19.92 -22.06 -22.32
N SER A 68 20.87 -21.16 -22.48
CA SER A 68 22.25 -21.47 -22.83
C SER A 68 22.91 -22.41 -21.80
N GLY A 69 22.66 -22.14 -20.50
CA GLY A 69 23.11 -23.02 -19.43
C GLY A 69 22.53 -24.43 -19.53
N LYS A 70 21.25 -24.59 -19.83
CA LYS A 70 20.58 -25.87 -20.05
C LYS A 70 21.16 -26.60 -21.27
N ALA A 71 21.41 -25.92 -22.38
CA ALA A 71 22.02 -26.52 -23.57
C ALA A 71 23.43 -27.05 -23.28
N ARG A 72 24.27 -26.26 -22.59
CA ARG A 72 25.62 -26.68 -22.17
C ARG A 72 25.58 -27.87 -21.20
N LEU A 73 24.57 -27.94 -20.33
CA LEU A 73 24.41 -29.06 -19.38
C LEU A 73 24.11 -30.40 -20.07
N LYS A 74 23.37 -30.34 -21.21
CA LYS A 74 23.07 -31.55 -21.99
C LYS A 74 24.34 -32.15 -22.63
N ALA A 75 25.26 -31.28 -23.06
CA ALA A 75 26.51 -31.68 -23.72
C ALA A 75 27.70 -31.97 -22.76
N ALA A 76 27.53 -31.71 -21.45
CA ALA A 76 28.62 -31.76 -20.49
C ALA A 76 28.67 -33.10 -19.73
N GLU A 77 29.88 -33.52 -19.40
CA GLU A 77 30.16 -34.61 -18.47
C GLU A 77 29.67 -34.32 -17.06
N LYS A 78 29.37 -35.37 -16.28
CA LYS A 78 28.75 -35.28 -14.95
C LYS A 78 29.50 -34.33 -14.00
N GLU A 79 30.83 -34.35 -14.04
CA GLU A 79 31.69 -33.52 -13.17
C GLU A 79 31.58 -32.02 -13.47
N ARG A 80 31.44 -31.63 -14.74
CA ARG A 80 31.34 -30.25 -15.17
C ARG A 80 29.96 -29.63 -14.99
N LYS A 81 28.90 -30.46 -14.82
CA LYS A 81 27.49 -29.97 -14.69
C LYS A 81 27.29 -29.00 -13.53
N LYS A 82 27.92 -29.28 -12.38
CA LYS A 82 27.81 -28.38 -11.19
C LYS A 82 28.43 -27.02 -11.46
N ALA A 83 29.59 -26.98 -12.08
CA ALA A 83 30.28 -25.71 -12.44
C ALA A 83 29.47 -24.91 -13.46
N ILE A 84 28.90 -25.53 -14.49
CA ILE A 84 28.07 -24.88 -15.51
C ILE A 84 26.81 -24.24 -14.86
N ARG A 85 26.10 -24.99 -13.97
CA ARG A 85 24.95 -24.47 -13.24
C ARG A 85 25.32 -23.28 -12.37
N ALA A 86 26.42 -23.36 -11.63
CA ALA A 86 26.90 -22.28 -10.79
C ALA A 86 27.27 -21.02 -11.60
N ALA A 87 27.95 -21.18 -12.73
CA ALA A 87 28.32 -20.10 -13.62
C ALA A 87 27.08 -19.41 -14.24
N ALA A 88 26.11 -20.19 -14.74
CA ALA A 88 24.87 -19.66 -15.27
C ALA A 88 24.11 -18.87 -14.19
N ARG A 89 23.96 -19.43 -12.98
CA ARG A 89 23.27 -18.76 -11.86
C ARG A 89 23.97 -17.49 -11.39
N ARG A 90 25.31 -17.49 -11.38
CA ARG A 90 26.10 -16.29 -11.07
C ARG A 90 25.86 -15.17 -12.09
N ARG A 91 25.84 -15.49 -13.38
CA ARG A 91 25.54 -14.51 -14.45
C ARG A 91 24.10 -13.98 -14.36
N GLN A 92 23.11 -14.85 -14.17
CA GLN A 92 21.72 -14.45 -13.96
C GLN A 92 21.59 -13.52 -12.75
N ARG A 93 22.26 -13.84 -11.65
CA ARG A 93 22.28 -13.01 -10.44
C ARG A 93 22.92 -11.65 -10.69
N ALA A 94 24.00 -11.56 -11.45
CA ALA A 94 24.65 -10.29 -11.79
C ALA A 94 23.70 -9.39 -12.61
N VAL A 95 23.02 -9.92 -13.62
CA VAL A 95 22.02 -9.18 -14.42
C VAL A 95 20.87 -8.70 -13.53
N MET A 96 20.32 -9.57 -12.69
CA MET A 96 19.26 -9.23 -11.76
C MET A 96 19.70 -8.10 -10.82
N LEU A 97 20.87 -8.21 -10.18
CA LEU A 97 21.37 -7.20 -9.24
C LEU A 97 21.64 -5.87 -9.94
N ALA A 98 22.20 -5.88 -11.15
CA ALA A 98 22.41 -4.66 -11.94
C ALA A 98 21.08 -3.94 -12.22
N ALA A 99 20.05 -4.68 -12.64
CA ALA A 99 18.73 -4.08 -12.88
C ALA A 99 18.04 -3.58 -11.60
N LEU A 100 18.18 -4.30 -10.47
CA LEU A 100 17.68 -3.84 -9.17
C LEU A 100 18.39 -2.55 -8.72
N LEU A 101 19.72 -2.52 -8.80
CA LEU A 101 20.51 -1.34 -8.44
C LEU A 101 20.19 -0.13 -9.33
N LEU A 102 20.01 -0.34 -10.63
CA LEU A 102 19.64 0.74 -11.55
C LEU A 102 18.26 1.32 -11.19
N ASN A 103 17.23 0.48 -11.05
CA ASN A 103 15.86 0.96 -10.88
C ASN A 103 15.58 1.46 -9.45
N PHE A 104 16.03 0.74 -8.42
CA PHE A 104 15.91 1.22 -7.03
C PHE A 104 16.89 2.37 -6.75
N GLY A 105 18.07 2.39 -7.39
CA GLY A 105 19.03 3.51 -7.32
C GLY A 105 18.43 4.78 -7.91
N LEU A 106 17.80 4.69 -9.09
CA LEU A 106 17.09 5.82 -9.69
C LEU A 106 15.98 6.33 -8.78
N LEU A 107 15.14 5.43 -8.25
CA LEU A 107 14.10 5.79 -7.27
C LEU A 107 14.72 6.48 -6.04
N ALA A 108 15.81 5.95 -5.49
CA ALA A 108 16.46 6.49 -4.30
C ALA A 108 17.03 7.90 -4.56
N VAL A 109 17.68 8.12 -5.70
CA VAL A 109 18.21 9.43 -6.07
C VAL A 109 17.07 10.44 -6.21
N LEU A 110 15.99 10.11 -6.91
CA LEU A 110 14.90 11.06 -7.14
C LEU A 110 14.09 11.35 -5.87
N LYS A 111 13.96 10.37 -4.98
CA LYS A 111 13.11 10.49 -3.80
C LYS A 111 13.84 11.04 -2.57
N TYR A 112 15.09 10.66 -2.34
CA TYR A 112 15.77 10.92 -1.07
C TYR A 112 16.88 11.95 -1.14
N THR A 113 17.24 12.45 -2.33
CA THR A 113 18.33 13.42 -2.46
C THR A 113 18.07 14.67 -1.62
N ASP A 114 16.85 15.20 -1.63
CA ASP A 114 16.52 16.41 -0.90
C ASP A 114 16.46 16.18 0.61
N ASP A 115 15.93 15.02 1.07
CA ASP A 115 15.96 14.63 2.48
C ASP A 115 17.42 14.50 2.98
N VAL A 116 18.28 13.80 2.22
CA VAL A 116 19.70 13.61 2.60
C VAL A 116 20.45 14.95 2.59
N ARG A 117 20.19 15.81 1.64
CA ARG A 117 20.76 17.16 1.60
C ARG A 117 20.35 17.99 2.82
N GLY A 118 19.07 17.86 3.24
CA GLY A 118 18.57 18.50 4.46
C GLY A 118 19.29 18.07 5.73
N TRP A 119 19.77 16.80 5.81
CA TRP A 119 20.58 16.36 6.95
C TRP A 119 21.90 17.10 7.12
N PHE A 120 22.44 17.63 6.00
CA PHE A 120 23.68 18.41 5.97
C PHE A 120 23.42 19.91 5.87
N GLY A 121 22.18 20.38 6.04
CA GLY A 121 21.82 21.80 5.96
C GLY A 121 21.91 22.37 4.54
N ALA A 122 21.97 21.53 3.50
CA ALA A 122 22.04 21.98 2.09
C ALA A 122 20.64 22.19 1.52
N SER A 123 20.51 23.20 0.63
CA SER A 123 19.23 23.51 -0.04
C SER A 123 18.73 22.34 -0.90
N PRO A 124 17.42 22.11 -1.01
CA PRO A 124 16.85 21.08 -1.87
C PRO A 124 17.17 21.38 -3.35
N LEU A 125 17.33 20.32 -4.14
CA LEU A 125 17.50 20.42 -5.60
C LEU A 125 16.17 20.49 -6.34
N GLY A 126 15.07 20.11 -5.72
CA GLY A 126 13.75 20.07 -6.34
C GLY A 126 13.67 19.08 -7.49
N LEU A 127 14.27 17.90 -7.33
CA LEU A 127 14.25 16.87 -8.38
C LEU A 127 12.81 16.45 -8.69
N LEU A 128 12.51 16.29 -9.98
CA LEU A 128 11.20 15.80 -10.42
C LEU A 128 10.98 14.38 -9.89
N LEU A 129 9.94 14.18 -9.10
CA LEU A 129 9.47 12.86 -8.72
C LEU A 129 8.39 12.40 -9.73
N PRO A 130 8.68 11.44 -10.63
CA PRO A 130 7.72 10.98 -11.63
C PRO A 130 6.51 10.31 -10.98
N LEU A 131 5.32 10.58 -11.51
CA LEU A 131 4.07 9.99 -11.02
C LEU A 131 4.19 8.46 -10.91
N GLY A 132 3.90 7.92 -9.73
CA GLY A 132 3.83 6.48 -9.48
C GLY A 132 5.18 5.74 -9.56
N ILE A 133 6.33 6.46 -9.54
CA ILE A 133 7.65 5.82 -9.68
C ILE A 133 7.89 4.71 -8.65
N SER A 134 7.47 4.88 -7.41
CA SER A 134 7.56 3.85 -6.38
C SER A 134 6.78 2.59 -6.78
N PHE A 135 5.52 2.76 -7.20
CA PHE A 135 4.62 1.64 -7.52
C PHE A 135 5.10 0.85 -8.74
N TYR A 136 5.41 1.51 -9.88
CA TYR A 136 5.85 0.78 -11.04
C TYR A 136 7.26 0.19 -10.90
N THR A 137 8.11 0.76 -10.05
CA THR A 137 9.40 0.17 -9.72
C THR A 137 9.23 -1.12 -8.92
N PHE A 138 8.42 -1.12 -7.84
CA PHE A 138 8.12 -2.34 -7.08
C PHE A 138 7.49 -3.42 -7.95
N GLN A 139 6.55 -3.04 -8.81
CA GLN A 139 5.87 -3.96 -9.72
C GLN A 139 6.85 -4.59 -10.73
N SER A 140 7.69 -3.78 -11.36
CA SER A 140 8.71 -4.23 -12.33
C SER A 140 9.78 -5.09 -11.66
N MET A 141 10.26 -4.70 -10.48
CA MET A 141 11.28 -5.46 -9.76
C MET A 141 10.72 -6.78 -9.22
N GLY A 142 9.46 -6.81 -8.77
CA GLY A 142 8.77 -8.04 -8.42
C GLY A 142 8.70 -9.03 -9.59
N TYR A 143 8.33 -8.53 -10.79
CA TYR A 143 8.36 -9.34 -12.01
C TYR A 143 9.76 -9.90 -12.32
N LEU A 144 10.80 -9.06 -12.26
CA LEU A 144 12.17 -9.50 -12.53
C LEU A 144 12.64 -10.59 -11.55
N LEU A 145 12.34 -10.42 -10.26
CA LEU A 145 12.66 -11.38 -9.21
C LEU A 145 11.93 -12.71 -9.42
N ASP A 146 10.67 -12.68 -9.84
CA ASP A 146 9.88 -13.87 -10.15
C ASP A 146 10.45 -14.62 -11.38
N VAL A 147 10.85 -13.90 -12.44
CA VAL A 147 11.53 -14.49 -13.60
C VAL A 147 12.87 -15.12 -13.20
N TYR A 148 13.68 -14.40 -12.38
CA TYR A 148 14.95 -14.92 -11.87
C TYR A 148 14.77 -16.18 -11.03
N ASN A 149 13.69 -16.26 -10.25
CA ASN A 149 13.35 -17.43 -9.43
C ASN A 149 12.70 -18.56 -10.25
N GLY A 150 12.40 -18.33 -11.54
CA GLY A 150 11.82 -19.33 -12.44
C GLY A 150 10.33 -19.57 -12.22
N LYS A 151 9.62 -18.61 -11.62
CA LYS A 151 8.17 -18.72 -11.37
C LYS A 151 7.38 -18.75 -12.68
N TYR A 152 7.82 -17.97 -13.68
CA TYR A 152 7.27 -17.96 -15.05
C TYR A 152 8.33 -17.52 -16.07
N ALA A 153 8.05 -17.77 -17.35
CA ALA A 153 8.89 -17.30 -18.44
C ALA A 153 8.74 -15.78 -18.64
N PRO A 154 9.77 -15.06 -19.14
CA PRO A 154 9.65 -13.63 -19.38
C PRO A 154 8.69 -13.34 -20.54
N GLN A 155 7.95 -12.24 -20.42
CA GLN A 155 7.13 -11.71 -21.51
C GLN A 155 8.02 -11.26 -22.67
N ARG A 156 7.80 -11.85 -23.85
CA ARG A 156 8.61 -11.54 -25.06
C ARG A 156 8.14 -10.27 -25.78
N ASN A 157 6.86 -9.92 -25.64
CA ASN A 157 6.30 -8.73 -26.26
C ASN A 157 6.48 -7.53 -25.32
N LEU A 158 7.31 -6.58 -25.72
CA LEU A 158 7.59 -5.36 -24.95
C LEU A 158 6.32 -4.52 -24.70
N ALA A 159 5.41 -4.42 -25.67
CA ALA A 159 4.18 -3.62 -25.53
C ALA A 159 3.22 -4.22 -24.48
N ARG A 160 3.11 -5.57 -24.40
CA ARG A 160 2.31 -6.23 -23.36
C ARG A 160 2.96 -6.07 -21.99
N PHE A 161 4.29 -6.13 -21.90
CA PHE A 161 5.00 -5.85 -20.66
C PHE A 161 4.86 -4.39 -20.26
N ALA A 162 4.93 -3.46 -21.23
CA ALA A 162 4.71 -2.04 -21.01
C ALA A 162 3.29 -1.75 -20.47
N LEU A 163 2.25 -2.43 -21.00
CA LEU A 163 0.90 -2.34 -20.45
C LEU A 163 0.85 -2.78 -18.98
N PHE A 164 1.48 -3.90 -18.63
CA PHE A 164 1.54 -4.36 -17.25
C PHE A 164 2.17 -3.31 -16.32
N VAL A 165 3.26 -2.66 -16.75
CA VAL A 165 3.96 -1.64 -15.94
C VAL A 165 3.15 -0.34 -15.85
N SER A 166 2.47 0.06 -16.94
CA SER A 166 1.84 1.37 -17.08
C SER A 166 0.33 1.38 -16.85
N PHE A 167 -0.31 0.27 -16.53
CA PHE A 167 -1.79 0.17 -16.39
C PHE A 167 -2.34 1.29 -15.51
N PHE A 168 -3.02 2.28 -16.14
CA PHE A 168 -3.33 3.58 -15.51
C PHE A 168 -4.11 3.50 -14.19
N PRO A 169 -5.06 2.56 -13.96
CA PRO A 169 -5.70 2.49 -12.67
C PRO A 169 -4.75 2.15 -11.53
N GLN A 170 -3.68 1.38 -11.79
CA GLN A 170 -2.67 1.04 -10.78
C GLN A 170 -1.66 2.14 -10.52
N LEU A 171 -1.28 2.92 -11.56
CA LEU A 171 -0.25 3.95 -11.45
C LEU A 171 -0.63 5.09 -10.49
N ILE A 172 -1.93 5.35 -10.32
CA ILE A 172 -2.42 6.47 -9.51
C ILE A 172 -2.25 6.17 -8.02
N GLN A 173 -2.82 5.08 -7.55
CA GLN A 173 -2.80 4.65 -6.15
C GLN A 173 -3.16 3.15 -6.03
N GLY A 174 -3.05 2.40 -7.12
CA GLY A 174 -3.49 1.00 -7.16
C GLY A 174 -2.62 0.08 -6.30
N PRO A 175 -3.10 -1.14 -6.03
CA PRO A 175 -2.30 -2.15 -5.36
C PRO A 175 -1.09 -2.54 -6.21
N ILE A 176 0.03 -2.90 -5.59
CA ILE A 176 1.22 -3.38 -6.30
C ILE A 176 0.87 -4.71 -6.99
N GLY A 177 0.74 -4.65 -8.32
CA GLY A 177 0.28 -5.79 -9.14
C GLY A 177 1.32 -6.89 -9.25
N ARG A 178 0.87 -8.14 -9.27
CA ARG A 178 1.69 -9.30 -9.61
C ARG A 178 1.45 -9.68 -11.07
N TYR A 179 2.52 -9.97 -11.80
CA TYR A 179 2.45 -10.25 -13.23
C TYR A 179 1.54 -11.45 -13.53
N ASP A 180 1.72 -12.55 -12.79
CA ASP A 180 0.93 -13.78 -12.93
C ASP A 180 -0.57 -13.61 -12.64
N GLN A 181 -0.95 -12.61 -11.86
CA GLN A 181 -2.36 -12.29 -11.54
C GLN A 181 -3.01 -11.41 -12.61
N LEU A 182 -2.23 -10.54 -13.26
CA LEU A 182 -2.76 -9.52 -14.16
C LEU A 182 -2.59 -9.84 -15.64
N GLU A 183 -1.55 -10.58 -16.04
CA GLU A 183 -1.20 -10.84 -17.44
C GLU A 183 -2.42 -11.25 -18.27
N LYS A 184 -3.10 -12.32 -17.85
CA LYS A 184 -4.25 -12.87 -18.57
C LYS A 184 -5.45 -11.92 -18.58
N GLN A 185 -5.64 -11.14 -17.51
CA GLN A 185 -6.75 -10.18 -17.42
C GLN A 185 -6.52 -8.98 -18.34
N LEU A 186 -5.25 -8.52 -18.48
CA LEU A 186 -4.88 -7.42 -19.36
C LEU A 186 -5.02 -7.77 -20.86
N GLU A 187 -5.06 -9.05 -21.22
CA GLU A 187 -5.31 -9.49 -22.61
C GLU A 187 -6.75 -9.24 -23.06
N GLY A 188 -7.65 -9.02 -22.13
CA GLY A 188 -9.09 -8.76 -22.38
C GLY A 188 -9.95 -10.01 -22.25
N GLY A 189 -11.25 -9.82 -22.14
CA GLY A 189 -12.24 -10.90 -22.08
C GLY A 189 -12.75 -11.23 -20.68
N GLY A 190 -12.39 -10.49 -19.65
CA GLY A 190 -13.01 -10.61 -18.33
C GLY A 190 -14.49 -10.23 -18.35
N GLN A 191 -15.28 -10.88 -17.48
CA GLN A 191 -16.70 -10.51 -17.29
C GLN A 191 -16.78 -9.17 -16.57
N VAL A 192 -17.62 -8.28 -17.06
CA VAL A 192 -17.87 -6.95 -16.51
C VAL A 192 -19.20 -6.91 -15.79
N ASP A 193 -19.17 -6.51 -14.53
CA ASP A 193 -20.35 -6.20 -13.72
C ASP A 193 -20.37 -4.69 -13.44
N VAL A 194 -20.99 -3.93 -14.33
CA VAL A 194 -21.03 -2.47 -14.27
C VAL A 194 -21.65 -1.96 -12.97
N PRO A 195 -22.79 -2.48 -12.46
CA PRO A 195 -23.33 -2.08 -11.17
C PRO A 195 -22.35 -2.28 -10.01
N ARG A 196 -21.67 -3.41 -9.98
CA ARG A 196 -20.67 -3.73 -8.94
C ARG A 196 -19.46 -2.80 -9.01
N ALA A 197 -18.95 -2.54 -10.22
CA ALA A 197 -17.86 -1.59 -10.46
C ALA A 197 -18.24 -0.16 -10.03
N PHE A 198 -19.43 0.29 -10.44
CA PHE A 198 -19.92 1.63 -10.07
C PHE A 198 -20.11 1.80 -8.57
N LEU A 199 -20.70 0.81 -7.87
CA LEU A 199 -20.86 0.85 -6.42
C LEU A 199 -19.51 0.91 -5.70
N LEU A 200 -18.46 0.26 -6.23
CA LEU A 200 -17.11 0.34 -5.66
C LEU A 200 -16.51 1.74 -5.85
N MET A 201 -16.65 2.31 -7.06
CA MET A 201 -16.20 3.69 -7.35
C MET A 201 -16.92 4.69 -6.45
N LEU A 202 -18.24 4.57 -6.32
CA LEU A 202 -19.06 5.44 -5.49
C LEU A 202 -18.65 5.37 -4.01
N TRP A 203 -18.39 4.16 -3.49
CA TRP A 203 -17.90 3.97 -2.13
C TRP A 203 -16.51 4.57 -1.94
N GLY A 204 -15.63 4.43 -2.94
CA GLY A 204 -14.32 5.08 -2.96
C GLY A 204 -14.42 6.62 -2.89
N LEU A 205 -15.28 7.22 -3.72
CA LEU A 205 -15.54 8.65 -3.72
C LEU A 205 -16.14 9.12 -2.38
N ALA A 206 -17.10 8.39 -1.83
CA ALA A 206 -17.69 8.70 -0.52
C ALA A 206 -16.63 8.70 0.60
N LYS A 207 -15.77 7.68 0.65
CA LYS A 207 -14.69 7.64 1.63
C LYS A 207 -13.72 8.82 1.48
N LYS A 208 -13.30 9.12 0.25
CA LYS A 208 -12.34 10.21 -0.01
C LYS A 208 -12.99 11.57 0.21
N MET A 209 -14.07 11.90 -0.50
CA MET A 209 -14.60 13.26 -0.57
C MET A 209 -15.49 13.63 0.60
N VAL A 210 -16.27 12.68 1.15
CA VAL A 210 -17.20 12.97 2.26
C VAL A 210 -16.55 12.77 3.62
N ILE A 211 -15.64 11.78 3.76
CA ILE A 211 -15.05 11.43 5.06
C ILE A 211 -13.63 11.98 5.18
N ALA A 212 -12.71 11.56 4.30
CA ALA A 212 -11.29 11.88 4.44
C ALA A 212 -10.99 13.38 4.30
N ASP A 213 -11.48 14.00 3.23
CA ASP A 213 -11.22 15.43 2.96
C ASP A 213 -11.92 16.33 3.98
N ARG A 214 -13.02 15.87 4.60
CA ARG A 214 -13.70 16.57 5.68
C ARG A 214 -13.02 16.42 7.04
N ALA A 215 -12.30 15.31 7.27
CA ALA A 215 -11.48 15.13 8.46
C ALA A 215 -10.13 15.86 8.38
N LEU A 216 -9.65 16.17 7.18
CA LEU A 216 -8.34 16.78 6.96
C LEU A 216 -8.15 18.12 7.70
N PRO A 217 -9.10 19.08 7.73
CA PRO A 217 -8.95 20.32 8.51
C PRO A 217 -8.66 20.05 9.99
N MET A 218 -9.32 19.05 10.59
CA MET A 218 -9.07 18.66 12.00
C MET A 218 -7.65 18.14 12.19
N VAL A 219 -7.16 17.35 11.26
CA VAL A 219 -5.79 16.82 11.28
C VAL A 219 -4.79 17.98 11.16
N SER A 220 -4.99 18.86 10.19
CA SER A 220 -4.10 20.02 9.96
C SER A 220 -4.12 21.00 11.15
N ALA A 221 -5.28 21.30 11.70
CA ALA A 221 -5.40 22.18 12.88
C ALA A 221 -4.59 21.69 14.08
N VAL A 222 -4.45 20.35 14.22
CA VAL A 222 -3.70 19.76 15.35
C VAL A 222 -2.24 19.57 15.04
N PHE A 223 -1.91 18.98 13.89
CA PHE A 223 -0.54 18.54 13.59
C PHE A 223 0.33 19.61 12.91
N ASP A 224 -0.28 20.58 12.22
CA ASP A 224 0.44 21.66 11.54
C ASP A 224 0.53 22.93 12.40
N ALA A 225 -0.07 22.93 13.60
CA ALA A 225 0.04 24.01 14.57
C ALA A 225 1.46 24.08 15.16
N PRO A 226 1.94 25.28 15.51
CA PRO A 226 3.22 25.45 16.19
C PRO A 226 3.34 24.57 17.45
N GLY A 227 4.52 24.04 17.71
CA GLY A 227 4.75 23.14 18.84
C GLY A 227 4.35 23.77 20.18
N GLY A 228 3.54 23.04 20.98
CA GLY A 228 3.06 23.51 22.28
C GLY A 228 1.73 24.32 22.25
N THR A 229 1.16 24.57 21.08
CA THR A 229 -0.15 25.25 20.95
C THR A 229 -1.26 24.46 21.64
N TRP A 230 -1.27 23.12 21.43
CA TRP A 230 -2.36 22.26 21.90
C TRP A 230 -1.94 21.36 23.05
N GLY A 231 -2.89 21.12 23.96
CA GLY A 231 -2.78 20.10 25.00
C GLY A 231 -3.03 18.69 24.47
N GLY A 232 -2.85 17.70 25.36
CA GLY A 232 -2.93 16.29 25.00
C GLY A 232 -4.30 15.82 24.52
N ALA A 233 -5.41 16.44 24.97
CA ALA A 233 -6.74 16.09 24.48
C ALA A 233 -6.89 16.41 22.97
N MET A 234 -6.36 17.54 22.53
CA MET A 234 -6.33 17.90 21.11
C MET A 234 -5.46 16.90 20.31
N ALA A 235 -4.31 16.48 20.86
CA ALA A 235 -3.48 15.47 20.23
C ALA A 235 -4.21 14.12 20.06
N VAL A 236 -4.98 13.69 21.07
CA VAL A 236 -5.83 12.49 20.96
C VAL A 236 -6.90 12.64 19.88
N VAL A 237 -7.62 13.73 19.87
CA VAL A 237 -8.65 13.99 18.83
C VAL A 237 -8.01 14.06 17.45
N GLY A 238 -6.87 14.73 17.31
CA GLY A 238 -6.12 14.82 16.06
C GLY A 238 -5.69 13.46 15.51
N VAL A 239 -5.13 12.56 16.34
CA VAL A 239 -4.69 11.25 15.88
C VAL A 239 -5.87 10.33 15.54
N LEU A 240 -7.00 10.45 16.23
CA LEU A 240 -8.23 9.74 15.87
C LEU A 240 -8.80 10.24 14.53
N ALA A 241 -8.82 11.56 14.32
CA ALA A 241 -9.19 12.16 13.04
C ALA A 241 -8.24 11.70 11.92
N TYR A 242 -6.93 11.63 12.18
CA TYR A 242 -5.94 11.13 11.24
C TYR A 242 -6.15 9.65 10.91
N SER A 243 -6.50 8.81 11.88
CA SER A 243 -6.84 7.40 11.62
C SER A 243 -8.00 7.25 10.63
N VAL A 244 -9.03 8.08 10.77
CA VAL A 244 -10.17 8.09 9.85
C VAL A 244 -9.75 8.63 8.49
N GLN A 245 -9.08 9.77 8.47
CA GLN A 245 -8.66 10.47 7.27
C GLN A 245 -7.74 9.60 6.42
N GLN A 246 -6.66 9.06 6.99
CA GLN A 246 -5.68 8.24 6.27
C GLN A 246 -6.30 6.95 5.72
N TYR A 247 -7.14 6.27 6.52
CA TYR A 247 -7.83 5.06 6.06
C TYR A 247 -8.79 5.35 4.92
N CYS A 248 -9.62 6.39 5.04
CA CYS A 248 -10.61 6.73 4.05
C CYS A 248 -9.98 7.30 2.77
N ASP A 249 -8.92 8.10 2.90
CA ASP A 249 -8.17 8.64 1.76
C ASP A 249 -7.54 7.50 0.94
N PHE A 250 -6.76 6.66 1.58
CA PHE A 250 -6.02 5.63 0.86
C PHE A 250 -6.94 4.50 0.39
N SER A 251 -7.80 3.96 1.24
CA SER A 251 -8.72 2.90 0.81
C SER A 251 -9.79 3.42 -0.17
N GLY A 252 -10.16 4.69 -0.09
CA GLY A 252 -11.08 5.34 -1.03
C GLY A 252 -10.49 5.44 -2.42
N GLY A 253 -9.24 5.88 -2.54
CA GLY A 253 -8.52 5.88 -3.81
C GLY A 253 -8.35 4.49 -4.41
N ILE A 254 -8.01 3.49 -3.58
CA ILE A 254 -7.93 2.09 -4.02
C ILE A 254 -9.28 1.59 -4.57
N ASP A 255 -10.38 1.86 -3.87
CA ASP A 255 -11.71 1.41 -4.31
C ASP A 255 -12.13 2.09 -5.62
N LEU A 256 -11.81 3.39 -5.79
CA LEU A 256 -12.07 4.12 -7.02
C LEU A 256 -11.34 3.49 -8.20
N VAL A 257 -10.02 3.29 -8.09
CA VAL A 257 -9.22 2.74 -9.20
C VAL A 257 -9.51 1.26 -9.44
N ALA A 258 -9.87 0.49 -8.40
CA ALA A 258 -10.30 -0.90 -8.54
C ALA A 258 -11.66 -0.97 -9.25
N GLY A 259 -12.60 -0.07 -8.96
CA GLY A 259 -13.85 0.03 -9.68
C GLY A 259 -13.67 0.41 -11.16
N ILE A 260 -12.75 1.36 -11.45
CA ILE A 260 -12.37 1.67 -12.84
C ILE A 260 -11.78 0.44 -13.54
N ALA A 261 -10.92 -0.34 -12.90
CA ALA A 261 -10.37 -1.57 -13.47
C ALA A 261 -11.45 -2.63 -13.72
N GLU A 262 -12.45 -2.76 -12.82
CA GLU A 262 -13.59 -3.67 -13.00
C GLU A 262 -14.45 -3.30 -14.26
N LEU A 263 -14.46 -2.04 -14.72
CA LEU A 263 -15.10 -1.66 -15.99
C LEU A 263 -14.47 -2.32 -17.22
N PHE A 264 -13.21 -2.75 -17.14
CA PHE A 264 -12.50 -3.50 -18.17
C PHE A 264 -12.53 -5.03 -17.92
N GLY A 265 -13.24 -5.49 -16.89
CA GLY A 265 -13.23 -6.88 -16.45
C GLY A 265 -11.93 -7.28 -15.72
N ILE A 266 -11.15 -6.31 -15.23
CA ILE A 266 -9.89 -6.53 -14.55
C ILE A 266 -10.10 -6.34 -13.05
N ARG A 267 -9.77 -7.36 -12.25
CA ARG A 267 -9.84 -7.33 -10.80
C ARG A 267 -8.45 -7.11 -10.20
N LEU A 268 -8.28 -5.97 -9.55
CA LEU A 268 -7.06 -5.66 -8.82
C LEU A 268 -7.00 -6.43 -7.50
N ALA A 269 -5.80 -6.60 -6.96
CA ALA A 269 -5.61 -7.24 -5.66
C ALA A 269 -6.24 -6.42 -4.53
N GLU A 270 -6.83 -7.11 -3.54
CA GLU A 270 -7.33 -6.46 -2.32
C GLU A 270 -6.17 -5.79 -1.57
N ASN A 271 -6.35 -4.53 -1.17
CA ASN A 271 -5.30 -3.79 -0.46
C ASN A 271 -5.69 -3.42 0.98
N PHE A 272 -6.98 -3.45 1.31
CA PHE A 272 -7.51 -3.18 2.65
C PHE A 272 -8.61 -4.18 3.03
N ARG A 273 -8.52 -4.70 4.25
CA ARG A 273 -9.53 -5.61 4.83
C ARG A 273 -9.88 -5.22 6.25
N ARG A 274 -10.65 -4.12 6.41
CA ARG A 274 -11.13 -3.66 7.72
C ARG A 274 -10.03 -3.63 8.81
N PRO A 275 -8.97 -2.86 8.62
CA PRO A 275 -7.75 -2.96 9.42
C PRO A 275 -7.96 -2.62 10.90
N TYR A 276 -8.89 -1.74 11.22
CA TYR A 276 -9.15 -1.34 12.61
C TYR A 276 -9.92 -2.38 13.45
N PHE A 277 -10.34 -3.49 12.85
CA PHE A 277 -10.83 -4.67 13.56
C PHE A 277 -9.71 -5.68 13.88
N ALA A 278 -8.48 -5.35 13.63
CA ALA A 278 -7.35 -6.23 13.88
C ALA A 278 -7.14 -6.50 15.38
N VAL A 279 -6.83 -7.75 15.72
CA VAL A 279 -6.63 -8.21 17.10
C VAL A 279 -5.16 -8.21 17.54
N SER A 280 -4.25 -7.84 16.65
CA SER A 280 -2.82 -7.65 16.91
C SER A 280 -2.18 -6.77 15.83
N LEU A 281 -1.01 -6.18 16.12
CA LEU A 281 -0.28 -5.39 15.11
C LEU A 281 0.06 -6.21 13.86
N GLY A 282 0.42 -7.48 14.02
CA GLY A 282 0.65 -8.37 12.87
C GLY A 282 -0.62 -8.66 12.07
N ASP A 283 -1.81 -8.68 12.71
CA ASP A 283 -3.09 -8.80 12.03
C ASP A 283 -3.45 -7.50 11.30
N PHE A 284 -3.16 -6.33 11.91
CA PHE A 284 -3.34 -5.03 11.29
C PHE A 284 -2.58 -4.93 9.96
N TRP A 285 -1.30 -5.29 9.92
CA TRP A 285 -0.47 -5.24 8.71
C TRP A 285 -0.83 -6.30 7.66
N ARG A 286 -1.57 -7.36 8.03
CA ARG A 286 -2.19 -8.29 7.06
C ARG A 286 -3.48 -7.73 6.45
N ARG A 287 -4.05 -6.67 7.02
CA ARG A 287 -5.29 -6.01 6.60
C ARG A 287 -5.09 -4.61 6.03
N TRP A 288 -3.93 -4.00 6.27
CA TRP A 288 -3.52 -2.68 5.79
C TRP A 288 -2.45 -2.81 4.71
N HIS A 289 -2.65 -2.13 3.57
CA HIS A 289 -1.70 -2.09 2.44
C HIS A 289 -1.18 -3.49 2.07
N ILE A 290 -2.11 -4.42 1.86
CA ILE A 290 -1.85 -5.87 1.73
C ILE A 290 -0.86 -6.17 0.61
N SER A 291 -0.94 -5.44 -0.51
CA SER A 291 -0.05 -5.66 -1.67
C SER A 291 1.40 -5.33 -1.36
N LEU A 292 1.68 -4.24 -0.63
CA LEU A 292 3.02 -3.89 -0.16
C LEU A 292 3.52 -4.93 0.85
N GLY A 293 2.68 -5.30 1.83
CA GLY A 293 3.00 -6.34 2.81
C GLY A 293 3.36 -7.68 2.15
N ALA A 294 2.62 -8.09 1.13
CA ALA A 294 2.90 -9.30 0.35
C ALA A 294 4.22 -9.17 -0.43
N TRP A 295 4.50 -8.00 -1.02
CA TRP A 295 5.76 -7.73 -1.73
C TRP A 295 6.96 -7.83 -0.79
N MET A 296 6.89 -7.14 0.34
CA MET A 296 7.96 -7.15 1.36
C MET A 296 8.18 -8.54 1.95
N ARG A 297 7.11 -9.30 2.19
CA ARG A 297 7.20 -10.67 2.68
C ARG A 297 7.95 -11.58 1.69
N ASP A 298 7.58 -11.52 0.40
CA ASP A 298 8.06 -12.47 -0.60
C ASP A 298 9.49 -12.15 -1.07
N TYR A 299 9.84 -10.86 -1.18
CA TYR A 299 11.12 -10.43 -1.78
C TYR A 299 12.14 -9.90 -0.78
N VAL A 300 11.73 -9.57 0.45
CA VAL A 300 12.64 -9.11 1.50
C VAL A 300 12.66 -10.08 2.68
N PHE A 301 11.51 -10.32 3.31
CA PHE A 301 11.44 -11.09 4.54
C PHE A 301 11.94 -12.53 4.36
N TYR A 302 11.35 -13.31 3.45
CA TYR A 302 11.77 -14.71 3.25
C TYR A 302 13.20 -14.86 2.77
N PRO A 303 13.70 -14.11 1.76
CA PRO A 303 15.10 -14.21 1.35
C PRO A 303 16.09 -13.91 2.49
N PHE A 304 15.77 -12.93 3.34
CA PHE A 304 16.59 -12.57 4.49
C PHE A 304 16.50 -13.63 5.59
N ALA A 305 15.30 -13.97 6.06
CA ALA A 305 15.08 -14.88 7.18
C ALA A 305 15.65 -16.29 6.91
N LEU A 306 15.62 -16.73 5.64
CA LEU A 306 16.15 -18.03 5.21
C LEU A 306 17.62 -17.97 4.80
N SER A 307 18.29 -16.82 4.91
CA SER A 307 19.69 -16.65 4.51
C SER A 307 20.65 -17.43 5.42
N ARG A 308 21.80 -17.80 4.87
CA ARG A 308 22.86 -18.51 5.62
C ARG A 308 23.35 -17.72 6.86
N PRO A 309 23.59 -16.39 6.79
CA PRO A 309 23.98 -15.61 7.96
C PRO A 309 22.96 -15.68 9.09
N VAL A 310 21.65 -15.48 8.78
CA VAL A 310 20.59 -15.53 9.79
C VAL A 310 20.42 -16.93 10.36
N SER A 311 20.53 -17.98 9.53
CA SER A 311 20.52 -19.37 9.99
C SER A 311 21.69 -19.69 10.93
N ARG A 312 22.90 -19.20 10.64
CA ARG A 312 24.07 -19.36 11.54
C ARG A 312 23.85 -18.65 12.87
N LEU A 313 23.36 -17.40 12.82
CA LEU A 313 23.05 -16.62 14.02
C LEU A 313 21.98 -17.32 14.88
N SER A 314 20.92 -17.84 14.25
CA SER A 314 19.89 -18.62 14.95
C SER A 314 20.46 -19.87 15.63
N LYS A 315 21.35 -20.61 14.97
CA LYS A 315 22.01 -21.78 15.56
C LYS A 315 22.91 -21.39 16.76
N ALA A 316 23.68 -20.31 16.65
CA ALA A 316 24.50 -19.80 17.73
C ALA A 316 23.66 -19.34 18.93
N ALA A 317 22.55 -18.66 18.68
CA ALA A 317 21.63 -18.21 19.71
C ALA A 317 20.98 -19.36 20.50
N LYS A 318 20.86 -20.56 19.92
CA LYS A 318 20.26 -21.73 20.58
C LYS A 318 20.97 -22.13 21.87
N GLY A 319 22.29 -22.08 21.87
CA GLY A 319 23.10 -22.45 23.06
C GLY A 319 22.92 -21.48 24.22
N ARG A 320 22.73 -20.16 23.92
CA ARG A 320 22.67 -19.10 24.96
C ARG A 320 21.22 -18.78 25.38
N PHE A 321 20.26 -18.78 24.46
CA PHE A 321 18.89 -18.31 24.70
C PHE A 321 17.82 -19.42 24.54
N GLY A 322 18.23 -20.63 24.25
CA GLY A 322 17.35 -21.78 24.10
C GLY A 322 16.69 -21.93 22.72
N ALA A 323 16.07 -23.09 22.49
CA ALA A 323 15.56 -23.50 21.19
C ALA A 323 14.34 -22.66 20.71
N ALA A 324 13.50 -22.19 21.64
CA ALA A 324 12.31 -21.38 21.29
C ALA A 324 12.71 -20.01 20.75
N PHE A 325 13.66 -19.34 21.43
CA PHE A 325 14.22 -18.06 20.97
C PHE A 325 14.91 -18.21 19.61
N ALA A 326 15.76 -19.22 19.46
CA ALA A 326 16.48 -19.47 18.21
C ALA A 326 15.54 -19.66 17.01
N ARG A 327 14.41 -20.35 17.20
CA ARG A 327 13.39 -20.51 16.13
C ARG A 327 12.68 -19.21 15.77
N ALA A 328 12.44 -18.33 16.73
CA ALA A 328 11.74 -17.06 16.50
C ALA A 328 12.67 -15.95 15.97
N LEU A 329 13.98 -16.05 16.20
CA LEU A 329 14.96 -15.01 15.88
C LEU A 329 14.96 -14.59 14.39
N PRO A 330 14.89 -15.49 13.39
CA PRO A 330 14.82 -15.11 11.98
C PRO A 330 13.60 -14.25 11.66
N ALA A 331 12.45 -14.58 12.24
CA ALA A 331 11.22 -13.81 12.05
C ALA A 331 11.30 -12.44 12.74
N ALA A 332 11.88 -12.38 13.93
CA ALA A 332 12.09 -11.11 14.65
C ALA A 332 12.99 -10.16 13.86
N LEU A 333 14.15 -10.63 13.40
CA LEU A 333 15.08 -9.82 12.59
C LEU A 333 14.48 -9.43 11.24
N GLY A 334 13.73 -10.35 10.60
CA GLY A 334 13.04 -10.10 9.34
C GLY A 334 11.99 -8.99 9.48
N ASN A 335 11.22 -8.97 10.57
CA ASN A 335 10.24 -7.92 10.84
C ASN A 335 10.91 -6.55 11.04
N ILE A 336 12.01 -6.48 11.80
CA ILE A 336 12.76 -5.22 11.96
C ILE A 336 13.27 -4.73 10.61
N LEU A 337 13.88 -5.60 9.80
CA LEU A 337 14.39 -5.23 8.48
C LEU A 337 13.28 -4.72 7.56
N VAL A 338 12.16 -5.45 7.46
CA VAL A 338 11.03 -5.08 6.60
C VAL A 338 10.49 -3.72 6.99
N PHE A 339 10.22 -3.50 8.27
CA PHE A 339 9.63 -2.23 8.70
C PHE A 339 10.63 -1.07 8.68
N ALA A 340 11.93 -1.31 8.89
CA ALA A 340 12.95 -0.30 8.66
C ALA A 340 12.97 0.14 7.17
N LEU A 341 12.90 -0.81 6.24
CA LEU A 341 12.84 -0.50 4.81
C LEU A 341 11.53 0.20 4.42
N VAL A 342 10.38 -0.19 5.01
CA VAL A 342 9.09 0.48 4.76
C VAL A 342 9.12 1.90 5.32
N GLY A 343 9.72 2.13 6.50
CA GLY A 343 9.89 3.47 7.07
C GLY A 343 10.72 4.37 6.14
N VAL A 344 11.89 3.89 5.71
CA VAL A 344 12.73 4.62 4.73
C VAL A 344 11.98 4.83 3.40
N TRP A 345 11.17 3.86 2.96
CA TRP A 345 10.37 4.03 1.73
C TRP A 345 9.34 5.15 1.86
N HIS A 346 8.76 5.38 3.04
CA HIS A 346 7.89 6.54 3.28
C HIS A 346 8.67 7.86 3.20
N GLY A 347 9.87 7.94 3.78
CA GLY A 347 10.76 9.10 3.73
C GLY A 347 12.03 8.87 4.53
N ALA A 348 13.10 9.58 4.19
CA ALA A 348 14.38 9.49 4.91
C ALA A 348 14.44 10.43 6.14
N THR A 349 13.32 10.90 6.64
CA THR A 349 13.22 11.76 7.82
C THR A 349 13.08 10.96 9.11
N SER A 350 13.44 11.56 10.24
CA SER A 350 13.52 10.87 11.55
C SER A 350 12.19 10.25 12.01
N ASN A 351 11.07 10.89 11.71
CA ASN A 351 9.73 10.41 12.04
C ASN A 351 9.40 9.08 11.34
N TYR A 352 9.64 8.97 10.02
CA TYR A 352 9.39 7.74 9.27
C TYR A 352 10.34 6.61 9.64
N ILE A 353 11.61 6.92 9.91
CA ILE A 353 12.58 5.93 10.42
C ILE A 353 12.11 5.37 11.76
N LEU A 354 11.70 6.23 12.70
CA LEU A 354 11.18 5.79 14.00
C LEU A 354 9.82 5.09 13.87
N TRP A 355 8.95 5.53 12.99
CA TRP A 355 7.71 4.82 12.68
C TRP A 355 7.96 3.37 12.22
N GLY A 356 8.92 3.19 11.31
CA GLY A 356 9.30 1.86 10.85
C GLY A 356 9.90 1.02 11.98
N LEU A 357 10.85 1.56 12.75
CA LEU A 357 11.46 0.85 13.87
C LEU A 357 10.43 0.51 14.96
N TYR A 358 9.51 1.42 15.29
CA TYR A 358 8.41 1.17 16.23
C TYR A 358 7.62 -0.08 15.86
N ASN A 359 7.13 -0.15 14.61
CA ASN A 359 6.38 -1.29 14.12
C ASN A 359 7.22 -2.56 14.08
N GLY A 360 8.45 -2.47 13.56
CA GLY A 360 9.37 -3.59 13.43
C GLY A 360 9.75 -4.21 14.79
N VAL A 361 10.03 -3.39 15.80
CA VAL A 361 10.38 -3.84 17.15
C VAL A 361 9.19 -4.51 17.83
N ILE A 362 7.98 -3.95 17.77
CA ILE A 362 6.78 -4.56 18.36
C ILE A 362 6.51 -5.93 17.73
N LEU A 363 6.63 -6.04 16.42
CA LEU A 363 6.45 -7.31 15.72
C LEU A 363 7.54 -8.32 16.05
N ALA A 364 8.79 -7.88 16.19
CA ALA A 364 9.91 -8.72 16.60
C ALA A 364 9.72 -9.26 18.03
N VAL A 365 9.37 -8.39 18.97
CA VAL A 365 9.05 -8.79 20.36
C VAL A 365 7.87 -9.75 20.38
N THR A 366 6.83 -9.48 19.61
CA THR A 366 5.66 -10.37 19.49
C THR A 366 6.07 -11.75 18.98
N ALA A 367 6.94 -11.84 17.97
CA ALA A 367 7.44 -13.12 17.45
C ALA A 367 8.28 -13.88 18.50
N LEU A 368 9.13 -13.20 19.25
CA LEU A 368 9.94 -13.80 20.32
C LEU A 368 9.09 -14.29 21.49
N LEU A 369 8.00 -13.59 21.80
CA LEU A 369 7.09 -13.93 22.90
C LEU A 369 5.94 -14.89 22.48
N GLU A 370 5.83 -15.27 21.20
CA GLU A 370 4.77 -16.13 20.71
C GLU A 370 4.60 -17.43 21.54
N PRO A 371 5.67 -18.16 21.94
CA PRO A 371 5.50 -19.36 22.75
C PRO A 371 4.91 -19.09 24.15
N ARG A 372 5.19 -17.89 24.72
CA ARG A 372 4.61 -17.47 26.00
C ARG A 372 3.13 -17.10 25.84
N TYR A 373 2.79 -16.41 24.77
CA TYR A 373 1.38 -16.08 24.46
C TYR A 373 0.53 -17.35 24.23
N LYS A 374 1.06 -18.35 23.52
CA LYS A 374 0.40 -19.63 23.34
C LYS A 374 0.07 -20.32 24.67
N ARG A 375 1.07 -20.44 25.56
CA ARG A 375 0.88 -21.01 26.90
C ARG A 375 -0.13 -20.24 27.75
N LEU A 376 -0.09 -18.89 27.68
CA LEU A 376 -1.05 -18.05 28.39
C LEU A 376 -2.47 -18.25 27.87
N ASN A 377 -2.64 -18.31 26.55
CA ASN A 377 -3.93 -18.55 25.92
C ASN A 377 -4.49 -19.94 26.30
N GLU A 378 -3.65 -20.98 26.37
CA GLU A 378 -4.05 -22.32 26.82
C GLU A 378 -4.49 -22.31 28.27
N ARG A 379 -3.72 -21.64 29.16
CA ARG A 379 -4.04 -21.54 30.62
C ARG A 379 -5.31 -20.72 30.88
N CYS A 380 -5.56 -19.68 30.09
CA CYS A 380 -6.67 -18.77 30.23
C CYS A 380 -7.72 -18.94 29.11
N ALA A 381 -7.95 -20.16 28.62
CA ALA A 381 -8.75 -20.42 27.43
C ALA A 381 -10.17 -19.82 27.49
N ARG A 382 -10.85 -19.91 28.67
CA ARG A 382 -12.19 -19.30 28.85
C ARG A 382 -12.18 -17.78 28.67
N LEU A 383 -11.17 -17.11 29.24
CA LEU A 383 -11.02 -15.65 29.11
C LEU A 383 -10.69 -15.27 27.68
N THR A 384 -9.68 -15.93 27.08
CA THR A 384 -9.18 -15.61 25.74
C THR A 384 -10.17 -15.91 24.62
N ALA A 385 -11.13 -16.81 24.84
CA ALA A 385 -12.25 -17.10 23.95
C ALA A 385 -13.45 -16.15 24.12
N SER A 386 -13.46 -15.31 25.17
CA SER A 386 -14.59 -14.43 25.44
C SER A 386 -14.69 -13.26 24.45
N ARG A 387 -15.93 -12.79 24.16
CA ARG A 387 -16.18 -11.61 23.35
C ARG A 387 -15.53 -10.35 23.93
N GLY A 388 -15.55 -10.20 25.26
CA GLY A 388 -14.91 -9.06 25.94
C GLY A 388 -13.40 -9.01 25.71
N PHE A 389 -12.72 -10.16 25.76
CA PHE A 389 -11.29 -10.23 25.45
C PHE A 389 -10.99 -9.95 23.97
N HIS A 390 -11.88 -10.37 23.06
CA HIS A 390 -11.77 -10.01 21.65
C HIS A 390 -11.84 -8.50 21.46
N VAL A 391 -12.83 -7.81 22.04
CA VAL A 391 -12.97 -6.36 22.00
C VAL A 391 -11.75 -5.67 22.60
N PHE A 392 -11.27 -6.12 23.76
CA PHE A 392 -10.04 -5.62 24.37
C PHE A 392 -8.85 -5.71 23.42
N ARG A 393 -8.68 -6.83 22.71
CA ARG A 393 -7.58 -7.00 21.74
C ARG A 393 -7.69 -6.02 20.58
N VAL A 394 -8.89 -5.79 20.06
CA VAL A 394 -9.15 -4.80 18.99
C VAL A 394 -8.77 -3.39 19.49
N LEU A 395 -9.32 -2.97 20.64
CA LEU A 395 -9.05 -1.64 21.21
C LEU A 395 -7.56 -1.43 21.51
N ARG A 396 -6.93 -2.41 22.18
CA ARG A 396 -5.47 -2.36 22.43
C ARG A 396 -4.68 -2.21 21.13
N THR A 397 -5.04 -2.96 20.08
CA THR A 397 -4.35 -2.89 18.80
C THR A 397 -4.57 -1.53 18.13
N PHE A 398 -5.78 -1.00 18.20
CA PHE A 398 -6.10 0.33 17.69
C PHE A 398 -5.27 1.41 18.40
N VAL A 399 -5.11 1.35 19.73
CA VAL A 399 -4.24 2.26 20.48
C VAL A 399 -2.77 2.14 20.02
N ILE A 400 -2.24 0.91 19.88
CA ILE A 400 -0.87 0.68 19.40
C ILE A 400 -0.67 1.29 18.01
N VAL A 401 -1.63 1.13 17.11
CA VAL A 401 -1.58 1.72 15.77
C VAL A 401 -1.60 3.25 15.83
N ASN A 402 -2.47 3.84 16.67
CA ASN A 402 -2.55 5.29 16.84
C ASN A 402 -1.26 5.91 17.43
N ILE A 403 -0.55 5.21 18.30
CA ILE A 403 0.78 5.64 18.74
C ILE A 403 1.75 5.69 17.54
N GLY A 404 1.68 4.71 16.64
CA GLY A 404 2.44 4.75 15.39
C GLY A 404 2.07 5.93 14.48
N TRP A 405 0.80 6.30 14.42
CA TRP A 405 0.32 7.40 13.59
C TRP A 405 0.84 8.78 14.01
N PHE A 406 1.23 8.99 15.26
CA PHE A 406 1.94 10.22 15.65
C PHE A 406 3.25 10.38 14.90
N PHE A 407 4.04 9.30 14.79
CA PHE A 407 5.28 9.34 14.01
C PHE A 407 5.03 9.51 12.52
N ASP A 408 3.98 8.91 11.98
CA ASP A 408 3.64 8.99 10.55
C ASP A 408 3.19 10.40 10.15
N ARG A 409 2.47 11.14 11.02
CA ARG A 409 1.88 12.44 10.70
C ARG A 409 2.71 13.64 11.14
N CYS A 410 3.48 13.55 12.21
CA CYS A 410 4.31 14.66 12.68
C CYS A 410 5.48 14.91 11.72
N ALA A 411 5.91 16.17 11.64
CA ALA A 411 7.05 16.56 10.80
C ALA A 411 8.37 15.96 11.31
N THR A 412 8.54 15.85 12.63
CA THR A 412 9.73 15.27 13.24
C THR A 412 9.37 14.23 14.31
N ALA A 413 10.31 13.35 14.59
CA ALA A 413 10.18 12.40 15.68
C ALA A 413 10.06 13.08 17.05
N GLY A 414 10.74 14.22 17.24
CA GLY A 414 10.67 15.02 18.46
C GLY A 414 9.28 15.58 18.70
N ASP A 415 8.60 16.05 17.65
CA ASP A 415 7.22 16.54 17.73
C ASP A 415 6.26 15.41 18.12
N ALA A 416 6.41 14.23 17.51
CA ALA A 416 5.60 13.06 17.84
C ALA A 416 5.73 12.69 19.33
N VAL A 417 6.95 12.60 19.84
CA VAL A 417 7.20 12.28 21.26
C VAL A 417 6.64 13.36 22.18
N ARG A 418 6.80 14.64 21.83
CA ARG A 418 6.27 15.78 22.59
C ARG A 418 4.75 15.75 22.67
N MET A 419 4.07 15.55 21.52
CA MET A 419 2.61 15.45 21.48
C MET A 419 2.10 14.28 22.30
N MET A 420 2.71 13.09 22.18
CA MET A 420 2.35 11.92 23.00
C MET A 420 2.58 12.17 24.49
N GLY A 421 3.66 12.82 24.87
CA GLY A 421 3.93 13.21 26.26
C GLY A 421 2.87 14.18 26.80
N GLY A 422 2.42 15.11 25.97
CA GLY A 422 1.35 16.06 26.29
C GLY A 422 0.02 15.40 26.68
N VAL A 423 -0.27 14.21 26.15
CA VAL A 423 -1.50 13.47 26.49
C VAL A 423 -1.62 13.21 27.99
N PHE A 424 -0.50 12.99 28.66
CA PHE A 424 -0.46 12.70 30.10
C PHE A 424 -0.13 13.96 30.93
N ALA A 425 0.74 14.82 30.44
CA ALA A 425 1.25 15.97 31.16
C ALA A 425 0.30 17.18 31.14
N ARG A 426 -0.43 17.39 30.03
CA ARG A 426 -1.27 18.56 29.78
C ARG A 426 -2.56 18.16 29.04
N PRO A 427 -3.51 17.46 29.68
CA PRO A 427 -4.69 16.92 28.98
C PRO A 427 -5.59 18.03 28.37
N GLU A 428 -5.85 19.13 29.05
CA GLU A 428 -6.51 20.37 28.60
C GLU A 428 -7.76 20.13 27.72
N TRP A 429 -8.75 19.39 28.22
CA TRP A 429 -9.98 19.03 27.48
C TRP A 429 -10.81 20.23 27.03
N ALA A 430 -10.72 21.38 27.71
CA ALA A 430 -11.44 22.60 27.36
C ALA A 430 -11.04 23.15 25.98
N GLN A 431 -9.87 22.77 25.45
CA GLN A 431 -9.42 23.15 24.12
C GLN A 431 -10.14 22.38 23.00
N VAL A 432 -10.75 21.23 23.29
CA VAL A 432 -11.46 20.42 22.29
C VAL A 432 -12.78 21.08 21.92
N ARG A 433 -12.69 22.01 20.97
CA ARG A 433 -13.82 22.76 20.40
C ARG A 433 -13.77 22.68 18.89
N LEU A 434 -14.94 22.72 18.24
CA LEU A 434 -15.02 22.62 16.78
C LEU A 434 -14.24 23.75 16.08
N ASP A 435 -14.28 24.97 16.65
CA ASP A 435 -13.55 26.11 16.11
C ASP A 435 -12.04 25.87 16.12
N ASN A 436 -11.49 25.31 17.22
CA ASN A 436 -10.08 24.97 17.35
C ASN A 436 -9.68 23.80 16.43
N LEU A 437 -10.64 22.96 16.07
CA LEU A 437 -10.45 21.85 15.13
C LEU A 437 -10.64 22.27 13.67
N GLY A 438 -10.98 23.52 13.40
CA GLY A 438 -11.15 24.04 12.04
C GLY A 438 -12.31 23.40 11.27
N ILE A 439 -13.35 22.94 11.98
CA ILE A 439 -14.49 22.24 11.36
C ILE A 439 -15.82 22.88 11.80
N SER A 440 -16.72 23.11 10.85
CA SER A 440 -18.05 23.63 11.15
C SER A 440 -18.95 22.60 11.86
N PRO A 441 -19.99 23.02 12.61
CA PRO A 441 -20.93 22.08 13.22
C PRO A 441 -21.65 21.18 12.20
N LEU A 442 -21.92 21.69 11.00
CA LEU A 442 -22.52 20.89 9.92
C LEU A 442 -21.54 19.84 9.41
N ASP A 443 -20.30 20.23 9.15
CA ASP A 443 -19.25 19.32 8.69
C ASP A 443 -18.95 18.23 9.71
N ALA A 444 -18.94 18.57 11.00
CA ALA A 444 -18.76 17.59 12.07
C ALA A 444 -19.89 16.56 12.10
N ARG A 445 -21.15 16.97 11.86
CA ARG A 445 -22.30 16.04 11.76
C ARG A 445 -22.17 15.14 10.55
N ILE A 446 -21.85 15.68 9.37
CA ILE A 446 -21.66 14.90 8.14
C ILE A 446 -20.53 13.88 8.32
N LEU A 447 -19.40 14.32 8.89
CA LEU A 447 -18.27 13.43 9.20
C LEU A 447 -18.69 12.32 10.17
N ALA A 448 -19.40 12.64 11.25
CA ALA A 448 -19.88 11.66 12.22
C ALA A 448 -20.79 10.60 11.57
N VAL A 449 -21.75 11.04 10.73
CA VAL A 449 -22.64 10.12 9.99
C VAL A 449 -21.82 9.25 9.01
N GLY A 450 -20.88 9.85 8.29
CA GLY A 450 -19.98 9.13 7.39
C GLY A 450 -19.15 8.06 8.10
N VAL A 451 -18.57 8.38 9.26
CA VAL A 451 -17.80 7.45 10.09
C VAL A 451 -18.69 6.33 10.65
N LEU A 452 -19.91 6.63 11.10
CA LEU A 452 -20.87 5.61 11.55
C LEU A 452 -21.26 4.66 10.41
N LEU A 453 -21.52 5.20 9.21
CA LEU A 453 -21.80 4.38 8.03
C LEU A 453 -20.60 3.48 7.67
N LEU A 454 -19.39 4.04 7.68
CA LEU A 454 -18.14 3.30 7.45
C LEU A 454 -17.98 2.16 8.47
N ALA A 455 -18.23 2.44 9.76
CA ALA A 455 -18.17 1.45 10.83
C ALA A 455 -19.22 0.35 10.64
N ALA A 456 -20.46 0.72 10.29
CA ALA A 456 -21.54 -0.24 10.04
C ALA A 456 -21.23 -1.16 8.85
N VAL A 457 -20.81 -0.62 7.71
CA VAL A 457 -20.41 -1.41 6.53
C VAL A 457 -19.20 -2.30 6.85
N SER A 458 -18.24 -1.80 7.62
CA SER A 458 -17.07 -2.57 8.04
C SER A 458 -17.46 -3.71 8.99
N LEU A 459 -18.37 -3.47 9.93
CA LEU A 459 -18.87 -4.48 10.86
C LEU A 459 -19.67 -5.58 10.13
N LEU A 460 -20.53 -5.21 9.18
CA LEU A 460 -21.23 -6.17 8.32
C LEU A 460 -20.22 -7.04 7.56
N GLY A 461 -19.21 -6.42 6.97
CA GLY A 461 -18.15 -7.13 6.26
C GLY A 461 -17.32 -8.04 7.17
N GLU A 462 -17.01 -7.65 8.42
CA GLU A 462 -16.30 -8.51 9.38
C GLU A 462 -17.12 -9.74 9.75
N ASN A 463 -18.45 -9.63 9.73
CA ASN A 463 -19.38 -10.74 9.90
C ASN A 463 -19.67 -11.52 8.58
N GLY A 464 -18.84 -11.34 7.55
CA GLY A 464 -18.92 -12.11 6.31
C GLY A 464 -20.00 -11.64 5.32
N LYS A 465 -20.61 -10.47 5.52
CA LYS A 465 -21.63 -9.91 4.60
C LYS A 465 -20.96 -9.13 3.46
N ASP A 466 -21.18 -9.54 2.21
CA ASP A 466 -20.81 -8.76 1.02
C ASP A 466 -21.89 -7.74 0.70
N VAL A 467 -21.79 -6.55 1.32
CA VAL A 467 -22.79 -5.46 1.13
C VAL A 467 -22.83 -5.01 -0.33
N ARG A 468 -21.69 -4.90 -0.98
CA ARG A 468 -21.59 -4.48 -2.40
C ARG A 468 -22.24 -5.50 -3.32
N GLY A 469 -21.92 -6.77 -3.17
CA GLY A 469 -22.52 -7.86 -3.95
C GLY A 469 -24.02 -7.98 -3.69
N TRP A 470 -24.43 -7.81 -2.42
CA TRP A 470 -25.84 -7.82 -2.05
C TRP A 470 -26.63 -6.68 -2.72
N LEU A 471 -26.09 -5.45 -2.77
CA LEU A 471 -26.68 -4.31 -3.47
C LEU A 471 -26.71 -4.52 -4.99
N ALA A 472 -25.63 -4.98 -5.57
CA ALA A 472 -25.52 -5.24 -7.00
C ALA A 472 -26.52 -6.31 -7.51
N ALA A 473 -26.92 -7.24 -6.64
CA ALA A 473 -27.89 -8.28 -6.92
C ALA A 473 -29.36 -7.85 -6.72
N ARG A 474 -29.64 -6.61 -6.28
CA ARG A 474 -31.03 -6.12 -6.07
C ARG A 474 -31.72 -5.83 -7.42
N ALA A 475 -33.07 -5.75 -7.35
CA ALA A 475 -33.89 -5.35 -8.48
C ALA A 475 -33.47 -3.97 -9.03
N LEU A 476 -33.66 -3.76 -10.31
CA LEU A 476 -33.20 -2.57 -11.03
C LEU A 476 -33.58 -1.23 -10.36
N PRO A 477 -34.82 -1.02 -9.86
CA PRO A 477 -35.18 0.24 -9.19
C PRO A 477 -34.35 0.50 -7.92
N ILE A 478 -34.09 -0.54 -7.12
CA ILE A 478 -33.28 -0.41 -5.90
C ILE A 478 -31.82 -0.07 -6.23
N ARG A 479 -31.25 -0.73 -7.25
CA ARG A 479 -29.90 -0.43 -7.72
C ARG A 479 -29.78 1.02 -8.18
N TRP A 480 -30.73 1.48 -9.02
CA TRP A 480 -30.75 2.87 -9.48
C TRP A 480 -30.94 3.86 -8.33
N ALA A 481 -31.84 3.60 -7.38
CA ALA A 481 -32.04 4.45 -6.21
C ALA A 481 -30.75 4.60 -5.39
N VAL A 482 -30.02 3.50 -5.15
CA VAL A 482 -28.75 3.53 -4.41
C VAL A 482 -27.66 4.23 -5.21
N MET A 483 -27.53 3.95 -6.51
CA MET A 483 -26.48 4.52 -7.36
C MET A 483 -26.70 6.02 -7.57
N LEU A 484 -27.93 6.45 -7.93
CA LEU A 484 -28.25 7.86 -8.13
C LEU A 484 -28.26 8.63 -6.79
N GLY A 485 -28.94 8.10 -5.78
CA GLY A 485 -28.98 8.71 -4.45
C GLY A 485 -27.60 8.85 -3.84
N GLY A 486 -26.75 7.81 -3.96
CA GLY A 486 -25.36 7.85 -3.51
C GLY A 486 -24.51 8.86 -4.30
N THR A 487 -24.70 8.95 -5.62
CA THR A 487 -24.03 9.96 -6.46
C THR A 487 -24.42 11.36 -6.03
N ILE A 488 -25.73 11.61 -5.88
CA ILE A 488 -26.25 12.91 -5.39
C ILE A 488 -25.67 13.22 -4.00
N ALA A 489 -25.65 12.22 -3.10
CA ALA A 489 -25.07 12.42 -1.77
C ALA A 489 -23.57 12.79 -1.83
N VAL A 490 -22.77 12.13 -2.67
CA VAL A 490 -21.35 12.48 -2.85
C VAL A 490 -21.19 13.87 -3.47
N LEU A 491 -22.04 14.26 -4.43
CA LEU A 491 -22.00 15.57 -5.04
C LEU A 491 -22.41 16.69 -4.08
N LEU A 492 -23.40 16.45 -3.23
CA LEU A 492 -23.87 17.46 -2.27
C LEU A 492 -23.04 17.53 -0.98
N LEU A 493 -22.57 16.37 -0.52
CA LEU A 493 -21.86 16.27 0.77
C LEU A 493 -20.34 16.17 0.61
N GLY A 494 -19.82 15.98 -0.59
CA GLY A 494 -18.36 15.90 -0.83
C GLY A 494 -17.69 17.28 -0.71
N VAL A 495 -16.41 17.26 -0.37
CA VAL A 495 -15.54 18.45 -0.37
C VAL A 495 -14.93 18.60 -1.76
N TRP A 496 -15.40 19.56 -2.56
CA TRP A 496 -14.93 19.83 -3.93
C TRP A 496 -15.38 21.21 -4.42
N GLY A 497 -14.76 21.71 -5.50
CA GLY A 497 -15.14 22.97 -6.15
C GLY A 497 -14.28 24.17 -5.76
N SER A 498 -14.69 25.37 -6.23
CA SER A 498 -14.01 26.63 -5.94
C SER A 498 -14.06 26.94 -4.44
N GLY A 499 -12.92 27.18 -3.81
CA GLY A 499 -12.80 27.41 -2.36
C GLY A 499 -12.30 26.19 -1.56
N PHE A 500 -12.22 25.03 -2.18
CA PHE A 500 -11.54 23.88 -1.60
C PHE A 500 -10.25 23.60 -2.38
N SER A 501 -9.11 23.52 -1.71
CA SER A 501 -7.93 22.93 -2.33
C SER A 501 -8.24 21.45 -2.54
N GLU A 502 -8.21 20.97 -3.79
CA GLU A 502 -8.27 19.54 -4.05
C GLU A 502 -7.08 18.90 -3.31
N ALA A 503 -7.33 18.34 -2.13
CA ALA A 503 -6.30 17.59 -1.43
C ALA A 503 -5.90 16.42 -2.34
N SER A 504 -4.66 16.45 -2.80
CA SER A 504 -4.07 15.29 -3.47
C SER A 504 -4.19 14.08 -2.54
N PHE A 505 -4.34 12.89 -3.09
CA PHE A 505 -4.25 11.68 -2.26
C PHE A 505 -2.94 11.68 -1.46
N ILE A 506 -2.97 11.21 -0.22
CA ILE A 506 -1.77 11.13 0.64
C ILE A 506 -0.59 10.50 -0.12
N TYR A 507 -0.84 9.48 -0.91
CA TYR A 507 0.20 8.73 -1.65
C TYR A 507 0.58 9.32 -3.03
N PHE A 508 0.05 10.46 -3.45
CA PHE A 508 0.53 11.12 -4.69
C PHE A 508 1.94 11.70 -4.54
N ASN A 509 2.34 11.99 -3.32
CA ASN A 509 3.63 12.62 -3.00
C ASN A 509 4.67 11.59 -2.49
N PHE A 510 4.38 10.29 -2.58
CA PHE A 510 5.29 9.21 -2.14
C PHE A 510 6.03 8.54 -3.28
#